data_9a431183c037589547196de95387ed48
#
_entry.id   9a431183c037589547196de95387ed48
#
_cell.length_a   1.000
_cell.length_b   1.000
_cell.length_c   1.000
_cell.angle_alpha   90.00
_cell.angle_beta   90.00
_cell.angle_gamma   90.00
#
_symmetry.space_group_name_H-M   'P 1'
#
loop_
_entity.id
_entity.type
_entity.pdbx_description
1 polymer ?
#
loop_
_entity_poly.entity_id
_entity_poly.type
_entity_poly.pdbx_seq_one_letter_code
_entity_poly.pdbx_strand_id
1 'polypeptide(L)'
;MKLGKLLTVIAVCAAWSSFGIVHANEYMTAEQVKSLFTNKTFNIHNIAKDKHLQGYDTEEGKHLVFIPWKDKISKRKWWVEDNKHCTSHPKRGDSCKDMKDMGDGSYQGFTDGKHTHTLSNFREGKHFDM
;
A
#
# COMPACT_ATOMS: atom_id res chain seq x y z
N MET A 1 30.10 22.48 -32.23
CA MET A 1 28.72 22.96 -31.98
C MET A 1 27.68 21.88 -32.11
N LYS A 2 27.69 21.12 -33.16
CA LYS A 2 26.70 20.03 -33.36
C LYS A 2 26.86 18.89 -32.37
N LEU A 3 28.09 18.60 -31.94
CA LEU A 3 28.36 17.55 -30.97
C LEU A 3 27.85 17.87 -29.56
N GLY A 4 27.82 19.14 -29.16
CA GLY A 4 27.31 19.52 -27.87
C GLY A 4 25.80 19.30 -27.73
N LYS A 5 25.05 19.45 -28.80
CA LYS A 5 23.60 19.21 -28.81
C LYS A 5 23.28 17.73 -28.69
N LEU A 6 24.06 16.88 -29.32
CA LEU A 6 23.88 15.43 -29.23
C LEU A 6 24.17 14.90 -27.82
N LEU A 7 25.19 15.42 -27.18
CA LEU A 7 25.52 15.04 -25.81
C LEU A 7 24.40 15.41 -24.82
N THR A 8 23.76 16.55 -25.02
CA THR A 8 22.64 16.98 -24.18
C THR A 8 21.46 16.01 -24.28
N VAL A 9 21.15 15.57 -25.49
CA VAL A 9 20.05 14.60 -25.70
C VAL A 9 20.33 13.27 -25.02
N ILE A 10 21.57 12.79 -25.11
CA ILE A 10 21.98 11.53 -24.46
C ILE A 10 21.85 11.63 -22.95
N ALA A 11 22.23 12.75 -22.35
CA ALA A 11 22.12 12.97 -20.91
C ALA A 11 20.67 12.91 -20.44
N VAL A 12 19.75 13.46 -21.19
CA VAL A 12 18.32 13.42 -20.86
C VAL A 12 17.80 11.98 -20.89
N CYS A 13 18.15 11.20 -21.89
CA CYS A 13 17.76 9.80 -21.99
C CYS A 13 18.28 8.96 -20.82
N ALA A 14 19.51 9.20 -20.40
CA ALA A 14 20.10 8.51 -19.26
C ALA A 14 19.36 8.82 -17.96
N ALA A 15 18.93 10.05 -17.75
CA ALA A 15 18.16 10.44 -16.58
C ALA A 15 16.81 9.72 -16.53
N TRP A 16 16.17 9.56 -17.66
CA TRP A 16 14.90 8.84 -17.74
C TRP A 16 15.05 7.37 -17.41
N SER A 17 16.10 6.73 -17.87
CA SER A 17 16.36 5.33 -17.59
C SER A 17 16.57 5.09 -16.09
N SER A 18 17.17 6.04 -15.37
CA SER A 18 17.39 5.93 -13.94
C SER A 18 16.10 5.90 -13.13
N PHE A 19 15.07 6.61 -13.57
CA PHE A 19 13.79 6.65 -12.85
C PHE A 19 12.99 5.35 -12.93
N GLY A 20 13.15 4.58 -13.99
CA GLY A 20 12.39 3.34 -14.18
C GLY A 20 12.86 2.16 -13.37
N ILE A 21 14.06 2.22 -12.81
CA ILE A 21 14.72 1.04 -12.20
C ILE A 21 14.65 1.04 -10.68
N VAL A 22 14.47 2.21 -10.03
CA VAL A 22 14.73 2.41 -8.60
C VAL A 22 13.60 1.95 -7.70
N HIS A 23 12.38 1.72 -8.22
CA HIS A 23 11.20 1.56 -7.36
C HIS A 23 10.77 0.12 -7.07
N ALA A 24 11.35 -0.88 -7.72
CA ALA A 24 10.84 -2.25 -7.66
C ALA A 24 11.08 -2.97 -6.33
N ASN A 25 12.06 -2.54 -5.50
CA ASN A 25 12.46 -3.26 -4.28
C ASN A 25 12.44 -2.42 -3.01
N GLU A 26 11.96 -1.19 -3.07
CA GLU A 26 11.94 -0.30 -1.93
C GLU A 26 10.55 -0.21 -1.31
N TYR A 27 10.53 0.13 -0.03
CA TYR A 27 9.27 0.46 0.63
C TYR A 27 8.66 1.72 0.02
N MET A 28 7.34 1.76 -0.01
CA MET A 28 6.59 2.90 -0.53
C MET A 28 6.78 4.13 0.35
N THR A 29 6.73 5.32 -0.27
CA THR A 29 6.75 6.59 0.44
C THR A 29 5.39 6.89 1.05
N ALA A 30 5.33 7.87 1.97
CA ALA A 30 4.08 8.33 2.58
C ALA A 30 3.03 8.72 1.54
N GLU A 31 3.43 9.44 0.49
CA GLU A 31 2.52 9.85 -0.58
C GLU A 31 1.99 8.67 -1.36
N GLN A 32 2.85 7.71 -1.67
CA GLN A 32 2.44 6.49 -2.37
C GLN A 32 1.48 5.66 -1.54
N VAL A 33 1.75 5.50 -0.26
CA VAL A 33 0.86 4.77 0.66
C VAL A 33 -0.49 5.46 0.73
N LYS A 34 -0.52 6.76 0.93
CA LYS A 34 -1.75 7.53 1.01
C LYS A 34 -2.57 7.41 -0.28
N SER A 35 -1.93 7.52 -1.43
CA SER A 35 -2.59 7.39 -2.73
C SER A 35 -3.15 5.99 -2.96
N LEU A 36 -2.42 4.96 -2.54
CA LEU A 36 -2.83 3.57 -2.71
C LEU A 36 -4.10 3.25 -1.91
N PHE A 37 -4.18 3.71 -0.66
CA PHE A 37 -5.24 3.28 0.26
C PHE A 37 -6.47 4.18 0.27
N THR A 38 -6.33 5.48 0.00
CA THR A 38 -7.44 6.44 0.15
C THR A 38 -8.61 6.12 -0.77
N ASN A 39 -9.80 5.95 -0.19
CA ASN A 39 -11.05 5.62 -0.88
C ASN A 39 -10.99 4.32 -1.68
N LYS A 40 -10.20 3.37 -1.22
CA LYS A 40 -10.06 2.06 -1.87
C LYS A 40 -10.52 0.93 -0.97
N THR A 41 -11.19 -0.04 -1.56
CA THR A 41 -11.42 -1.35 -0.94
C THR A 41 -10.33 -2.30 -1.42
N PHE A 42 -9.84 -3.14 -0.55
CA PHE A 42 -8.76 -4.08 -0.87
C PHE A 42 -8.91 -5.37 -0.08
N ASN A 43 -8.36 -6.44 -0.64
CA ASN A 43 -8.31 -7.73 0.03
C ASN A 43 -7.09 -7.79 0.92
N ILE A 44 -7.25 -8.39 2.09
CA ILE A 44 -6.19 -8.54 3.09
C ILE A 44 -6.00 -10.02 3.38
N HIS A 45 -4.76 -10.50 3.28
CA HIS A 45 -4.38 -11.82 3.75
C HIS A 45 -3.42 -11.65 4.93
N ASN A 46 -3.88 -12.01 6.12
CA ASN A 46 -3.04 -12.06 7.32
C ASN A 46 -2.31 -13.39 7.30
N ILE A 47 -1.00 -13.36 7.11
CA ILE A 47 -0.20 -14.56 6.87
C ILE A 47 -0.11 -15.43 8.13
N ALA A 48 0.17 -14.84 9.28
CA ALA A 48 0.37 -15.59 10.52
C ALA A 48 -0.87 -16.37 10.94
N LYS A 49 -2.05 -15.80 10.75
CA LYS A 49 -3.33 -16.41 11.11
C LYS A 49 -4.01 -17.11 9.95
N ASP A 50 -3.48 -16.96 8.75
CA ASP A 50 -4.08 -17.43 7.50
C ASP A 50 -5.56 -17.05 7.41
N LYS A 51 -5.83 -15.75 7.60
CA LYS A 51 -7.18 -15.19 7.54
C LYS A 51 -7.29 -14.20 6.40
N HIS A 52 -8.43 -14.25 5.71
CA HIS A 52 -8.75 -13.36 4.61
C HIS A 52 -9.83 -12.38 5.05
N LEU A 53 -9.54 -11.08 4.87
CA LEU A 53 -10.44 -9.99 5.22
C LEU A 53 -10.49 -9.01 4.05
N GLN A 54 -11.37 -8.03 4.15
CA GLN A 54 -11.39 -6.90 3.23
C GLN A 54 -11.34 -5.61 4.02
N GLY A 55 -10.60 -4.63 3.51
CA GLY A 55 -10.49 -3.32 4.12
C GLY A 55 -11.01 -2.24 3.21
N TYR A 56 -11.51 -1.16 3.79
CA TYR A 56 -11.87 0.05 3.08
C TYR A 56 -11.38 1.24 3.89
N ASP A 57 -10.47 2.02 3.31
CA ASP A 57 -9.87 3.18 3.96
C ASP A 57 -10.49 4.46 3.38
N THR A 58 -11.14 5.24 4.23
CA THR A 58 -11.78 6.48 3.81
C THR A 58 -10.80 7.64 3.82
N GLU A 59 -11.15 8.71 3.10
CA GLU A 59 -10.38 9.95 3.10
C GLU A 59 -10.31 10.58 4.50
N GLU A 60 -11.35 10.40 5.32
CA GLU A 60 -11.42 10.96 6.67
C GLU A 60 -10.61 10.17 7.71
N GLY A 61 -9.95 9.09 7.32
CA GLY A 61 -9.14 8.30 8.24
C GLY A 61 -9.85 7.15 8.92
N LYS A 62 -10.96 6.68 8.36
CA LYS A 62 -11.65 5.49 8.85
C LYS A 62 -11.16 4.26 8.11
N HIS A 63 -10.93 3.19 8.84
CA HIS A 63 -10.54 1.90 8.31
C HIS A 63 -11.62 0.89 8.65
N LEU A 64 -12.44 0.54 7.68
CA LEU A 64 -13.53 -0.43 7.86
C LEU A 64 -13.00 -1.80 7.44
N VAL A 65 -13.16 -2.80 8.29
CA VAL A 65 -12.69 -4.16 8.02
C VAL A 65 -13.88 -5.10 8.01
N PHE A 66 -14.14 -5.71 6.86
CA PHE A 66 -15.13 -6.77 6.74
C PHE A 66 -14.49 -8.10 7.15
N ILE A 67 -15.11 -8.76 8.13
CA ILE A 67 -14.66 -10.04 8.70
C ILE A 67 -15.66 -11.11 8.26
N PRO A 68 -15.38 -11.88 7.19
CA PRO A 68 -16.39 -12.76 6.58
C PRO A 68 -16.92 -13.83 7.53
N TRP A 69 -16.06 -14.44 8.34
CA TRP A 69 -16.49 -15.53 9.24
C TRP A 69 -17.34 -15.05 10.41
N LYS A 70 -17.41 -13.74 10.64
CA LYS A 70 -18.28 -13.12 11.66
C LYS A 70 -19.42 -12.36 11.03
N ASP A 71 -19.45 -12.24 9.71
CA ASP A 71 -20.40 -11.41 8.96
C ASP A 71 -20.52 -10.02 9.58
N LYS A 72 -19.37 -9.38 9.82
CA LYS A 72 -19.29 -8.16 10.60
C LYS A 72 -18.31 -7.18 9.99
N ILE A 73 -18.62 -5.89 10.10
CA ILE A 73 -17.71 -4.79 9.75
C ILE A 73 -17.17 -4.18 11.04
N SER A 74 -15.85 -4.22 11.22
CA SER A 74 -15.15 -3.58 12.34
C SER A 74 -14.74 -2.17 11.93
N LYS A 75 -15.04 -1.20 12.78
CA LYS A 75 -14.68 0.21 12.54
C LYS A 75 -13.39 0.54 13.26
N ARG A 76 -12.41 1.01 12.51
CA ARG A 76 -11.07 1.34 13.01
C ARG A 76 -10.63 2.66 12.41
N LYS A 77 -9.40 3.08 12.73
CA LYS A 77 -8.79 4.28 12.16
C LYS A 77 -7.57 3.89 11.33
N TRP A 78 -7.22 4.73 10.36
CA TRP A 78 -5.98 4.59 9.63
C TRP A 78 -5.33 5.94 9.41
N TRP A 79 -4.02 5.95 9.27
CA TRP A 79 -3.22 7.13 8.98
C TRP A 79 -1.90 6.71 8.40
N VAL A 80 -1.13 7.69 7.91
CA VAL A 80 0.21 7.45 7.39
C VAL A 80 1.20 8.13 8.33
N GLU A 81 2.22 7.39 8.75
CA GLU A 81 3.25 7.86 9.66
C GLU A 81 4.56 7.16 9.29
N ASP A 82 5.65 7.92 9.16
CA ASP A 82 6.98 7.38 8.82
C ASP A 82 6.95 6.49 7.57
N ASN A 83 6.25 6.94 6.54
CA ASN A 83 6.05 6.20 5.28
C ASN A 83 5.32 4.86 5.45
N LYS A 84 4.62 4.67 6.56
CA LYS A 84 3.93 3.42 6.86
C LYS A 84 2.42 3.59 6.84
N HIS A 85 1.74 2.51 6.50
CA HIS A 85 0.29 2.40 6.65
C HIS A 85 -0.01 1.95 8.07
N CYS A 86 -0.66 2.81 8.84
CA CYS A 86 -0.94 2.57 10.25
C CYS A 86 -2.43 2.38 10.46
N THR A 87 -2.80 1.44 11.31
CA THR A 87 -4.19 1.17 11.69
C THR A 87 -4.31 0.99 13.19
N SER A 88 -5.48 1.32 13.72
CA SER A 88 -5.83 0.99 15.10
C SER A 88 -6.59 -0.32 15.15
N HIS A 89 -6.44 -1.06 16.24
CA HIS A 89 -7.22 -2.28 16.49
C HIS A 89 -7.87 -2.15 17.87
N PRO A 90 -9.16 -2.51 18.02
CA PRO A 90 -9.87 -2.31 19.29
C PRO A 90 -9.23 -3.00 20.50
N LYS A 91 -8.55 -4.12 20.27
CA LYS A 91 -7.95 -4.90 21.35
C LYS A 91 -6.43 -4.83 21.39
N ARG A 92 -5.77 -4.70 20.22
CA ARG A 92 -4.31 -4.81 20.11
C ARG A 92 -3.60 -3.47 19.98
N GLY A 93 -4.35 -2.36 19.86
CA GLY A 93 -3.78 -1.04 19.71
C GLY A 93 -3.32 -0.75 18.29
N ASP A 94 -2.40 0.19 18.16
CA ASP A 94 -1.94 0.69 16.87
C ASP A 94 -0.85 -0.19 16.27
N SER A 95 -0.89 -0.32 14.95
CA SER A 95 0.10 -1.09 14.19
C SER A 95 0.43 -0.37 12.89
N CYS A 96 1.71 -0.26 12.58
CA CYS A 96 2.19 0.39 11.37
C CYS A 96 2.98 -0.61 10.53
N LYS A 97 2.77 -0.57 9.22
CA LYS A 97 3.41 -1.48 8.27
C LYS A 97 4.09 -0.72 7.15
N ASP A 98 5.31 -1.11 6.85
CA ASP A 98 5.95 -0.72 5.60
C ASP A 98 5.29 -1.47 4.45
N MET A 99 5.06 -0.78 3.35
CA MET A 99 4.40 -1.35 2.17
C MET A 99 5.37 -1.49 1.02
N LYS A 100 5.29 -2.61 0.32
CA LYS A 100 6.11 -2.87 -0.86
C LYS A 100 5.21 -3.22 -2.04
N ASP A 101 5.37 -2.50 -3.16
CA ASP A 101 4.69 -2.79 -4.41
C ASP A 101 5.37 -3.97 -5.10
N MET A 102 4.65 -5.03 -5.35
CA MET A 102 5.20 -6.24 -5.98
C MET A 102 5.15 -6.19 -7.51
N GLY A 103 4.53 -5.16 -8.08
CA GLY A 103 4.49 -4.97 -9.53
C GLY A 103 3.42 -5.78 -10.27
N ASP A 104 2.67 -6.62 -9.57
CA ASP A 104 1.63 -7.49 -10.15
C ASP A 104 0.22 -7.14 -9.65
N GLY A 105 0.05 -5.98 -9.05
CA GLY A 105 -1.22 -5.57 -8.43
C GLY A 105 -1.34 -5.98 -6.97
N SER A 106 -0.40 -6.74 -6.44
CA SER A 106 -0.33 -7.07 -5.03
C SER A 106 0.71 -6.23 -4.31
N TYR A 107 0.54 -6.11 -3.00
CA TYR A 107 1.42 -5.36 -2.12
C TYR A 107 1.70 -6.19 -0.88
N GLN A 108 2.91 -6.07 -0.36
CA GLN A 108 3.28 -6.75 0.88
C GLN A 108 3.42 -5.75 2.00
N GLY A 109 2.85 -6.07 3.16
CA GLY A 109 2.97 -5.30 4.38
C GLY A 109 3.98 -5.95 5.33
N PHE A 110 4.89 -5.14 5.87
CA PHE A 110 5.97 -5.60 6.74
C PHE A 110 5.88 -4.93 8.11
N THR A 111 5.97 -5.73 9.16
CA THR A 111 6.06 -5.24 10.54
C THR A 111 7.44 -5.62 11.07
N ASP A 112 8.23 -4.62 11.45
CA ASP A 112 9.61 -4.83 11.92
C ASP A 112 10.43 -5.70 10.97
N GLY A 113 10.30 -5.44 9.67
CA GLY A 113 11.04 -6.15 8.63
C GLY A 113 10.49 -7.52 8.26
N LYS A 114 9.41 -7.96 8.89
CA LYS A 114 8.80 -9.26 8.62
C LYS A 114 7.53 -9.10 7.80
N HIS A 115 7.39 -9.88 6.73
CA HIS A 115 6.20 -9.92 5.89
C HIS A 115 5.03 -10.53 6.68
N THR A 116 4.04 -9.70 7.02
CA THR A 116 2.89 -10.11 7.86
C THR A 116 1.58 -10.14 7.11
N HIS A 117 1.45 -9.34 6.06
CA HIS A 117 0.20 -9.20 5.30
C HIS A 117 0.47 -9.09 3.81
N THR A 118 -0.43 -9.64 3.02
CA THR A 118 -0.47 -9.40 1.58
C THR A 118 -1.78 -8.70 1.26
N LEU A 119 -1.70 -7.63 0.47
CA LEU A 119 -2.84 -6.81 0.09
C LEU A 119 -3.00 -6.88 -1.43
N SER A 120 -4.23 -6.95 -1.91
CA SER A 120 -4.49 -7.11 -3.34
C SER A 120 -5.86 -6.60 -3.72
N ASN A 121 -6.12 -6.59 -5.03
CA ASN A 121 -7.41 -6.25 -5.58
C ASN A 121 -7.94 -4.91 -5.07
N PHE A 122 -7.11 -3.86 -5.19
CA PHE A 122 -7.50 -2.50 -4.85
C PHE A 122 -8.53 -1.99 -5.86
N ARG A 123 -9.64 -1.47 -5.35
CA ARG A 123 -10.72 -0.95 -6.18
C ARG A 123 -11.33 0.30 -5.57
N GLU A 124 -11.73 1.23 -6.42
CA GLU A 124 -12.27 2.51 -6.00
C GLU A 124 -13.57 2.35 -5.22
N GLY A 125 -13.71 3.11 -4.13
CA GLY A 125 -14.91 3.16 -3.32
C GLY A 125 -15.10 1.96 -2.42
N LYS A 126 -16.24 1.91 -1.73
CA LYS A 126 -16.58 0.85 -0.79
C LYS A 126 -17.27 -0.29 -1.52
N HIS A 127 -16.58 -1.40 -1.70
CA HIS A 127 -17.05 -2.56 -2.45
C HIS A 127 -16.66 -3.88 -1.77
N PHE A 128 -17.25 -4.15 -0.61
CA PHE A 128 -17.03 -5.43 0.05
C PHE A 128 -17.80 -6.54 -0.68
N ASP A 129 -17.15 -7.69 -0.84
CA ASP A 129 -17.78 -8.91 -1.38
C ASP A 129 -18.50 -9.64 -0.24
N MET A 130 -19.71 -9.21 0.03
CA MET A 130 -20.51 -9.74 1.15
C MET A 130 -21.42 -10.88 0.73
#